data_7254a207f72b8ee77a3274f894e9e4b2
#
_entry.id   7254a207f72b8ee77a3274f894e9e4b2
#
_cell.length_a   1.000
_cell.length_b   1.000
_cell.length_c   1.000
_cell.angle_alpha   90.00
_cell.angle_beta   90.00
_cell.angle_gamma   90.00
#
_symmetry.space_group_name_H-M   'P 1'
#
loop_
_entity.id
_entity.type
_entity.pdbx_description
1 polymer ?
#
loop_
_entity_poly.entity_id
_entity_poly.type
_entity_poly.pdbx_seq_one_letter_code
_entity_poly.pdbx_strand_id
1 'polypeptide(L)'
;MSVPQDWAPYETLEEAARVYLRDPELALDQLRSLVDFPSIKSFIMSRGETEEPWGEALWQEVVLTDGRRLIMWRADDESTSTEGYERRTLDASVRTILLSTITDHILTTQFDVLDDGTRRLSEVRLRMYTQLITRSHQKSATDTDLFCESFRYTKTVDNGGLAQMQRLLQFGRGLSRSM
;
A
#
# COMPACT_ATOMS: atom_id res chain seq x y z
N MET A 1 9.19 11.40 -17.51
CA MET A 1 9.53 10.22 -16.67
C MET A 1 9.34 8.93 -17.46
N SER A 2 10.11 7.85 -17.17
CA SER A 2 9.87 6.56 -17.81
C SER A 2 8.58 5.93 -17.25
N VAL A 3 7.73 5.40 -18.13
CA VAL A 3 6.53 4.66 -17.71
C VAL A 3 6.98 3.49 -16.82
N PRO A 4 6.45 3.34 -15.61
CA PRO A 4 6.84 2.23 -14.74
C PRO A 4 6.45 0.90 -15.39
N GLN A 5 7.33 -0.08 -15.28
CA GLN A 5 7.00 -1.42 -15.72
C GLN A 5 6.04 -2.09 -14.74
N ASP A 6 5.21 -3.00 -15.24
CA ASP A 6 4.33 -3.78 -14.38
C ASP A 6 5.16 -4.66 -13.44
N TRP A 7 4.91 -4.53 -12.13
CA TRP A 7 5.60 -5.31 -11.10
C TRP A 7 4.97 -6.69 -10.86
N ALA A 8 3.75 -6.90 -11.29
CA ALA A 8 3.01 -8.11 -10.97
C ALA A 8 3.64 -9.44 -11.46
N PRO A 9 4.38 -9.49 -12.57
CA PRO A 9 5.07 -10.70 -13.00
C PRO A 9 6.23 -11.15 -12.09
N TYR A 10 6.77 -10.27 -11.25
CA TYR A 10 7.94 -10.57 -10.42
C TYR A 10 7.54 -11.22 -9.11
N GLU A 11 8.25 -12.27 -8.73
CA GLU A 11 7.97 -13.04 -7.52
C GLU A 11 8.65 -12.46 -6.29
N THR A 12 9.83 -11.88 -6.46
CA THR A 12 10.57 -11.25 -5.35
C THR A 12 10.27 -9.77 -5.25
N LEU A 13 10.28 -9.27 -4.01
CA LEU A 13 10.08 -7.85 -3.74
C LEU A 13 11.18 -7.00 -4.39
N GLU A 14 12.44 -7.48 -4.36
CA GLU A 14 13.58 -6.77 -4.91
C GLU A 14 13.44 -6.52 -6.41
N GLU A 15 13.09 -7.55 -7.17
CA GLU A 15 12.93 -7.42 -8.62
C GLU A 15 11.74 -6.50 -8.94
N ALA A 16 10.62 -6.72 -8.27
CA ALA A 16 9.41 -5.94 -8.43
C ALA A 16 9.64 -4.44 -8.11
N ALA A 17 10.33 -4.14 -7.01
CA ALA A 17 10.63 -2.77 -6.59
C ALA A 17 11.52 -2.05 -7.60
N ARG A 18 12.56 -2.71 -8.12
CA ARG A 18 13.51 -2.11 -9.08
C ARG A 18 12.88 -1.75 -10.42
N VAL A 19 11.84 -2.44 -10.84
CA VAL A 19 11.14 -2.13 -12.10
C VAL A 19 10.03 -1.11 -11.93
N TYR A 20 9.48 -0.98 -10.73
CA TYR A 20 8.25 -0.20 -10.51
C TYR A 20 8.47 1.09 -9.74
N LEU A 21 9.30 1.09 -8.70
CA LEU A 21 9.54 2.26 -7.86
C LEU A 21 10.56 3.20 -8.52
N ARG A 22 10.44 4.49 -8.23
CA ARG A 22 11.46 5.48 -8.60
C ARG A 22 12.69 5.37 -7.69
N ASP A 23 12.45 5.11 -6.40
CA ASP A 23 13.47 5.08 -5.35
C ASP A 23 13.58 3.67 -4.71
N PRO A 24 13.88 2.61 -5.51
CA PRO A 24 13.78 1.23 -5.06
C PRO A 24 14.75 0.89 -3.94
N GLU A 25 15.99 1.38 -4.01
CA GLU A 25 17.00 1.04 -3.00
C GLU A 25 16.68 1.67 -1.64
N LEU A 26 16.10 2.89 -1.62
CA LEU A 26 15.61 3.49 -0.38
C LEU A 26 14.52 2.62 0.27
N ALA A 27 13.54 2.19 -0.52
CA ALA A 27 12.48 1.31 -0.05
C ALA A 27 13.03 -0.02 0.49
N LEU A 28 13.91 -0.66 -0.29
CA LEU A 28 14.48 -1.95 0.05
C LEU A 28 15.35 -1.88 1.30
N ASP A 29 16.16 -0.84 1.48
CA ASP A 29 17.02 -0.68 2.65
C ASP A 29 16.21 -0.44 3.92
N GLN A 30 15.18 0.40 3.85
CA GLN A 30 14.29 0.64 4.98
C GLN A 30 13.49 -0.63 5.34
N LEU A 31 12.99 -1.37 4.36
CA LEU A 31 12.24 -2.61 4.60
C LEU A 31 13.14 -3.73 5.16
N ARG A 32 14.38 -3.88 4.68
CA ARG A 32 15.34 -4.88 5.19
C ARG A 32 15.66 -4.70 6.67
N SER A 33 15.57 -3.48 7.18
CA SER A 33 15.77 -3.21 8.61
C SER A 33 14.67 -3.78 9.51
N LEU A 34 13.51 -4.15 8.93
CA LEU A 34 12.30 -4.55 9.66
C LEU A 34 11.83 -5.97 9.36
N VAL A 35 12.15 -6.50 8.18
CA VAL A 35 11.69 -7.82 7.74
C VAL A 35 12.77 -8.56 6.99
N ASP A 36 12.89 -9.86 7.28
CA ASP A 36 13.69 -10.77 6.49
C ASP A 36 12.94 -11.08 5.18
N PHE A 37 13.53 -10.73 4.03
CA PHE A 37 12.87 -10.83 2.73
C PHE A 37 12.43 -12.24 2.36
N PRO A 38 13.19 -13.32 2.64
CA PRO A 38 12.72 -14.69 2.49
C PRO A 38 11.46 -15.01 3.29
N SER A 39 11.15 -14.27 4.35
CA SER A 39 9.94 -14.47 5.17
C SER A 39 8.68 -13.80 4.58
N ILE A 40 8.82 -12.93 3.58
CA ILE A 40 7.70 -12.25 2.94
C ILE A 40 6.78 -13.28 2.28
N LYS A 41 5.51 -13.26 2.65
CA LYS A 41 4.49 -14.17 2.11
C LYS A 41 3.81 -13.62 0.86
N SER A 42 3.57 -12.31 0.85
CA SER A 42 3.01 -11.61 -0.30
C SER A 42 3.22 -10.10 -0.17
N PHE A 43 3.17 -9.42 -1.30
CA PHE A 43 3.25 -7.96 -1.37
C PHE A 43 2.40 -7.41 -2.50
N ILE A 44 2.08 -6.13 -2.39
CA ILE A 44 1.47 -5.31 -3.43
C ILE A 44 2.19 -3.96 -3.48
N MET A 45 2.14 -3.31 -4.64
CA MET A 45 2.72 -1.98 -4.81
C MET A 45 1.74 -1.06 -5.54
N SER A 46 1.85 0.21 -5.20
CA SER A 46 1.10 1.28 -5.84
C SER A 46 1.98 2.52 -5.97
N ARG A 47 1.71 3.33 -6.97
CA ARG A 47 2.27 4.66 -7.14
C ARG A 47 1.28 5.53 -7.88
N GLY A 48 1.37 6.82 -7.70
CA GLY A 48 0.57 7.79 -8.41
C GLY A 48 1.29 9.12 -8.49
N GLU A 49 0.94 9.87 -9.50
CA GLU A 49 1.45 11.21 -9.76
C GLU A 49 0.33 12.21 -9.50
N THR A 50 0.67 13.32 -8.87
CA THR A 50 -0.23 14.44 -8.61
C THR A 50 0.41 15.71 -9.14
N GLU A 51 -0.41 16.61 -9.69
CA GLU A 51 0.03 17.93 -10.09
C GLU A 51 -0.11 18.86 -8.89
N GLU A 52 1.02 19.31 -8.36
CA GLU A 52 1.08 20.20 -7.23
C GLU A 52 1.46 21.64 -7.71
N PRO A 53 1.21 22.71 -6.93
CA PRO A 53 1.57 24.07 -7.33
C PRO A 53 3.06 24.26 -7.68
N TRP A 54 3.92 23.37 -7.16
CA TRP A 54 5.36 23.37 -7.38
C TRP A 54 5.83 22.37 -8.44
N GLY A 55 4.89 21.67 -9.13
CA GLY A 55 5.13 20.73 -10.22
C GLY A 55 4.64 19.32 -9.93
N GLU A 56 5.06 18.36 -10.76
CA GLU A 56 4.70 16.96 -10.58
C GLU A 56 5.27 16.38 -9.28
N ALA A 57 4.42 15.79 -8.47
CA ALA A 57 4.74 15.04 -7.25
C ALA A 57 4.42 13.57 -7.42
N LEU A 58 5.28 12.72 -6.92
CA LEU A 58 5.11 11.27 -6.95
C LEU A 58 4.91 10.75 -5.53
N TRP A 59 3.90 9.92 -5.34
CA TRP A 59 3.82 9.03 -4.17
C TRP A 59 4.04 7.57 -4.58
N GLN A 60 4.67 6.80 -3.72
CA GLN A 60 5.00 5.40 -3.92
C GLN A 60 4.70 4.62 -2.65
N GLU A 61 4.21 3.40 -2.80
CA GLU A 61 3.85 2.56 -1.66
C GLU A 61 4.17 1.10 -1.93
N VAL A 62 4.72 0.43 -0.92
CA VAL A 62 4.87 -1.02 -0.83
C VAL A 62 4.12 -1.51 0.39
N VAL A 63 3.26 -2.49 0.21
CA VAL A 63 2.57 -3.16 1.30
C VAL A 63 2.87 -4.63 1.24
N LEU A 64 3.38 -5.18 2.31
CA LEU A 64 3.76 -6.59 2.38
C LEU A 64 3.31 -7.24 3.70
N THR A 65 3.29 -8.56 3.71
CA THR A 65 3.05 -9.34 4.93
C THR A 65 4.04 -10.49 5.06
N ASP A 66 4.49 -10.73 6.30
CA ASP A 66 5.26 -11.89 6.71
C ASP A 66 4.38 -13.00 7.34
N GLY A 67 3.05 -12.82 7.31
CA GLY A 67 2.07 -13.71 7.92
C GLY A 67 1.76 -13.40 9.39
N ARG A 68 2.44 -12.42 9.99
CA ARG A 68 2.17 -11.92 11.35
C ARG A 68 1.91 -10.41 11.37
N ARG A 69 2.56 -9.69 10.48
CA ARG A 69 2.53 -8.22 10.39
C ARG A 69 2.17 -7.81 8.98
N LEU A 70 1.49 -6.70 8.88
CA LEU A 70 1.40 -5.88 7.69
C LEU A 70 2.48 -4.80 7.81
N ILE A 71 3.35 -4.69 6.83
CA ILE A 71 4.42 -3.69 6.79
C ILE A 71 4.16 -2.83 5.56
N MET A 72 4.10 -1.52 5.76
CA MET A 72 3.75 -0.53 4.74
C MET A 72 4.89 0.48 4.66
N TRP A 73 5.57 0.51 3.55
CA TRP A 73 6.51 1.57 3.20
C TRP A 73 5.81 2.55 2.27
N ARG A 74 5.95 3.84 2.56
CA ARG A 74 5.42 4.91 1.72
C ARG A 74 6.43 6.02 1.60
N ALA A 75 6.53 6.59 0.40
CA ALA A 75 7.32 7.78 0.14
C ALA A 75 6.51 8.75 -0.72
N ASP A 76 6.53 10.01 -0.32
CA ASP A 76 5.82 11.11 -0.95
C ASP A 76 6.80 12.24 -1.26
N ASP A 77 6.71 12.80 -2.48
CA ASP A 77 7.39 14.05 -2.81
C ASP A 77 6.67 15.20 -2.10
N GLU A 78 7.42 15.99 -1.36
CA GLU A 78 6.92 17.18 -0.67
C GLU A 78 7.71 18.42 -1.05
N SER A 79 7.09 19.59 -0.91
CA SER A 79 7.76 20.87 -1.02
C SER A 79 7.51 21.70 0.22
N THR A 80 8.58 22.18 0.81
CA THR A 80 8.52 23.16 1.90
C THR A 80 9.06 24.50 1.41
N SER A 81 8.25 25.56 1.57
CA SER A 81 8.68 26.92 1.31
C SER A 81 9.02 27.60 2.64
N THR A 82 10.28 27.98 2.82
CA THR A 82 10.74 28.73 4.00
C THR A 82 11.54 29.93 3.52
N GLU A 83 11.13 31.15 3.91
CA GLU A 83 11.83 32.40 3.64
C GLU A 83 12.15 32.65 2.15
N GLY A 84 11.25 32.22 1.23
CA GLY A 84 11.42 32.42 -0.21
C GLY A 84 12.30 31.38 -0.91
N TYR A 85 12.75 30.36 -0.19
CA TYR A 85 13.41 29.18 -0.76
C TYR A 85 12.45 28.00 -0.81
N GLU A 86 12.26 27.46 -2.00
CA GLU A 86 11.51 26.21 -2.21
C GLU A 86 12.47 25.02 -2.11
N ARG A 87 12.23 24.15 -1.14
CA ARG A 87 12.99 22.91 -0.96
C ARG A 87 12.10 21.73 -1.25
N ARG A 88 12.47 20.93 -2.24
CA ARG A 88 11.85 19.62 -2.50
C ARG A 88 12.47 18.58 -1.59
N THR A 89 11.65 17.76 -0.97
CA THR A 89 12.03 16.67 -0.09
C THR A 89 11.29 15.42 -0.51
N LEU A 90 11.87 14.27 -0.23
CA LEU A 90 11.19 12.98 -0.28
C LEU A 90 10.96 12.55 1.18
N ASP A 91 9.69 12.53 1.59
CA ASP A 91 9.33 12.01 2.92
C ASP A 91 9.05 10.53 2.80
N ALA A 92 9.79 9.70 3.55
CA ALA A 92 9.67 8.25 3.51
C ALA A 92 9.44 7.68 4.90
N SER A 93 8.43 6.84 5.03
CA SER A 93 8.02 6.24 6.30
C SER A 93 7.79 4.74 6.16
N VAL A 94 8.02 3.99 7.26
CA VAL A 94 7.63 2.59 7.36
C VAL A 94 6.72 2.41 8.55
N ARG A 95 5.59 1.77 8.31
CA ARG A 95 4.61 1.44 9.34
C ARG A 95 4.45 -0.06 9.46
N THR A 96 4.39 -0.55 10.69
CA THR A 96 4.13 -1.97 10.99
C THR A 96 2.84 -2.09 11.79
N ILE A 97 1.96 -2.99 11.35
CA ILE A 97 0.67 -3.29 11.98
C ILE A 97 0.64 -4.80 12.24
N LEU A 98 0.32 -5.22 13.46
CA LEU A 98 0.09 -6.64 13.75
C LEU A 98 -1.21 -7.10 13.06
N LEU A 99 -1.20 -8.22 12.36
CA LEU A 99 -2.40 -8.74 11.71
C LEU A 99 -3.53 -8.99 12.72
N SER A 100 -3.21 -9.36 13.96
CA SER A 100 -4.17 -9.52 15.05
C SER A 100 -4.91 -8.24 15.47
N THR A 101 -4.44 -7.07 15.04
CA THR A 101 -5.14 -5.79 15.29
C THR A 101 -6.04 -5.35 14.14
N ILE A 102 -6.04 -6.09 13.04
CA ILE A 102 -7.00 -5.88 11.95
C ILE A 102 -8.32 -6.50 12.39
N THR A 103 -9.32 -5.66 12.60
CA THR A 103 -10.63 -6.07 13.14
C THR A 103 -11.59 -6.53 12.06
N ASP A 104 -11.41 -6.03 10.83
CA ASP A 104 -12.21 -6.41 9.68
C ASP A 104 -11.43 -6.18 8.39
N HIS A 105 -11.70 -7.01 7.38
CA HIS A 105 -11.23 -6.77 6.03
C HIS A 105 -12.28 -7.19 5.00
N ILE A 106 -12.40 -6.41 3.94
CA ILE A 106 -13.37 -6.60 2.88
C ILE A 106 -12.61 -6.71 1.55
N LEU A 107 -12.72 -7.86 0.91
CA LEU A 107 -12.20 -8.09 -0.43
C LEU A 107 -13.37 -8.09 -1.41
N THR A 108 -13.43 -7.06 -2.25
CA THR A 108 -14.49 -6.87 -3.26
C THR A 108 -13.92 -7.15 -4.65
N THR A 109 -14.68 -7.89 -5.45
CA THR A 109 -14.40 -8.09 -6.88
C THR A 109 -15.59 -7.57 -7.69
N GLN A 110 -15.31 -6.79 -8.73
CA GLN A 110 -16.30 -6.32 -9.69
C GLN A 110 -16.04 -6.98 -11.04
N PHE A 111 -17.12 -7.34 -11.73
CA PHE A 111 -17.07 -7.96 -13.04
C PHE A 111 -17.96 -7.20 -14.02
N ASP A 112 -17.45 -6.94 -15.21
CA ASP A 112 -18.26 -6.56 -16.35
C ASP A 112 -18.97 -7.81 -16.87
N VAL A 113 -20.26 -7.70 -17.15
CA VAL A 113 -21.04 -8.75 -17.81
C VAL A 113 -21.13 -8.39 -19.29
N LEU A 114 -20.52 -9.22 -20.13
CA LEU A 114 -20.52 -9.01 -21.58
C LEU A 114 -21.84 -9.49 -22.20
N ASP A 115 -22.10 -9.11 -23.46
CA ASP A 115 -23.34 -9.43 -24.17
C ASP A 115 -23.59 -10.94 -24.33
N ASP A 116 -22.53 -11.75 -24.35
CA ASP A 116 -22.59 -13.20 -24.38
C ASP A 116 -22.81 -13.84 -22.99
N GLY A 117 -22.96 -13.02 -21.94
CA GLY A 117 -23.11 -13.46 -20.55
C GLY A 117 -21.80 -13.83 -19.85
N THR A 118 -20.66 -13.74 -20.52
CA THR A 118 -19.35 -13.95 -19.87
C THR A 118 -19.05 -12.82 -18.89
N ARG A 119 -18.23 -13.12 -17.89
CA ARG A 119 -17.82 -12.16 -16.85
C ARG A 119 -16.32 -11.89 -16.96
N ARG A 120 -15.97 -10.63 -17.04
CA ARG A 120 -14.59 -10.17 -17.06
C ARG A 120 -14.32 -9.36 -15.81
N LEU A 121 -13.28 -9.77 -15.03
CA LEU A 121 -12.84 -9.03 -13.85
C LEU A 121 -12.44 -7.59 -14.25
N SER A 122 -13.09 -6.59 -13.67
CA SER A 122 -12.87 -5.17 -13.97
C SER A 122 -12.26 -4.40 -12.81
N GLU A 123 -12.52 -4.81 -11.56
CA GLU A 123 -11.94 -4.17 -10.38
C GLU A 123 -11.73 -5.18 -9.24
N VAL A 124 -10.64 -4.99 -8.50
CA VAL A 124 -10.40 -5.62 -7.18
C VAL A 124 -10.14 -4.52 -6.17
N ARG A 125 -10.84 -4.60 -5.04
CA ARG A 125 -10.71 -3.65 -3.93
C ARG A 125 -10.53 -4.41 -2.61
N LEU A 126 -9.46 -4.07 -1.89
CA LEU A 126 -9.21 -4.53 -0.53
C LEU A 126 -9.37 -3.36 0.44
N ARG A 127 -10.20 -3.53 1.46
CA ARG A 127 -10.29 -2.61 2.61
C ARG A 127 -9.94 -3.35 3.87
N MET A 128 -9.17 -2.71 4.72
CA MET A 128 -8.79 -3.24 6.05
C MET A 128 -9.10 -2.18 7.09
N TYR A 129 -9.58 -2.62 8.25
CA TYR A 129 -9.90 -1.76 9.38
C TYR A 129 -9.09 -2.19 10.58
N THR A 130 -8.46 -1.23 11.24
CA THR A 130 -7.73 -1.46 12.47
C THR A 130 -8.35 -0.65 13.58
N GLN A 131 -8.36 -1.18 14.78
CA GLN A 131 -8.76 -0.46 15.96
C GLN A 131 -7.52 0.10 16.66
N LEU A 132 -7.40 1.42 16.70
CA LEU A 132 -6.37 2.11 17.48
C LEU A 132 -6.96 2.54 18.81
N ILE A 133 -6.33 2.09 19.90
CA ILE A 133 -6.66 2.55 21.26
C ILE A 133 -5.71 3.71 21.57
N THR A 134 -6.20 4.93 21.53
CA THR A 134 -5.43 6.11 21.97
C THR A 134 -5.84 6.44 23.40
N ARG A 135 -4.88 6.34 24.34
CA ARG A 135 -5.08 6.88 25.69
C ARG A 135 -4.77 8.37 25.64
N SER A 136 -5.78 9.21 25.80
CA SER A 136 -5.54 10.64 25.94
C SER A 136 -4.92 10.90 27.31
N HIS A 137 -3.77 11.53 27.34
CA HIS A 137 -3.07 11.89 28.60
C HIS A 137 -3.71 13.07 29.37
N GLN A 138 -4.87 13.58 28.95
CA GLN A 138 -5.38 14.86 29.48
C GLN A 138 -6.82 14.90 29.97
N LYS A 139 -7.56 13.83 29.97
CA LYS A 139 -8.90 13.85 30.63
C LYS A 139 -9.19 12.48 31.25
N SER A 140 -9.30 12.45 32.58
CA SER A 140 -9.84 11.35 33.36
C SER A 140 -9.48 9.92 32.90
N ALA A 141 -9.02 9.07 33.80
CA ALA A 141 -8.56 7.69 33.54
C ALA A 141 -9.61 6.73 32.90
N THR A 142 -10.77 7.24 32.54
CA THR A 142 -11.92 6.50 31.96
C THR A 142 -12.24 6.86 30.50
N ASP A 143 -11.60 7.87 29.93
CA ASP A 143 -11.90 8.27 28.54
C ASP A 143 -10.91 7.60 27.60
N THR A 144 -11.32 6.48 27.01
CA THR A 144 -10.59 5.77 25.97
C THR A 144 -11.24 6.08 24.63
N ASP A 145 -10.61 6.94 23.84
CA ASP A 145 -11.04 7.19 22.48
C ASP A 145 -10.63 6.02 21.58
N LEU A 146 -11.62 5.36 21.01
CA LEU A 146 -11.43 4.29 20.02
C LEU A 146 -11.43 4.91 18.63
N PHE A 147 -10.28 4.93 17.96
CA PHE A 147 -10.17 5.34 16.57
C PHE A 147 -10.13 4.11 15.68
N CYS A 148 -10.96 4.11 14.65
CA CYS A 148 -10.91 3.13 13.56
C CYS A 148 -10.16 3.75 12.39
N GLU A 149 -9.07 3.13 11.98
CA GLU A 149 -8.33 3.52 10.79
C GLU A 149 -8.61 2.52 9.68
N SER A 150 -8.75 3.02 8.44
CA SER A 150 -9.01 2.19 7.27
C SER A 150 -7.93 2.35 6.23
N PHE A 151 -7.50 1.23 5.64
CA PHE A 151 -6.60 1.16 4.50
C PHE A 151 -7.37 0.65 3.30
N ARG A 152 -7.15 1.26 2.13
CA ARG A 152 -7.84 0.89 0.90
C ARG A 152 -6.85 0.75 -0.24
N TYR A 153 -6.91 -0.39 -0.90
CA TYR A 153 -6.14 -0.70 -2.11
C TYR A 153 -7.11 -1.08 -3.22
N THR A 154 -6.93 -0.48 -4.39
CA THR A 154 -7.80 -0.72 -5.55
C THR A 154 -6.92 -0.91 -6.78
N LYS A 155 -7.26 -1.92 -7.58
CA LYS A 155 -6.68 -2.16 -8.91
C LYS A 155 -7.81 -2.36 -9.91
N THR A 156 -7.65 -1.75 -11.07
CA THR A 156 -8.59 -1.82 -12.18
C THR A 156 -7.87 -2.19 -13.47
N VAL A 157 -8.62 -2.40 -14.55
CA VAL A 157 -8.04 -2.64 -15.89
C VAL A 157 -7.09 -1.50 -16.28
N ASP A 158 -7.48 -0.25 -16.01
CA ASP A 158 -6.72 0.95 -16.39
C ASP A 158 -5.63 1.30 -15.38
N ASN A 159 -5.76 0.82 -14.13
CA ASN A 159 -4.80 1.06 -13.06
C ASN A 159 -4.24 -0.27 -12.56
N GLY A 160 -3.13 -0.70 -13.15
CA GLY A 160 -2.40 -1.90 -12.80
C GLY A 160 -2.75 -3.13 -13.62
N GLY A 161 -3.86 -3.14 -14.35
CA GLY A 161 -4.24 -4.23 -15.25
C GLY A 161 -4.60 -5.54 -14.53
N LEU A 162 -4.88 -6.58 -15.33
CA LEU A 162 -5.34 -7.86 -14.81
C LEU A 162 -4.33 -8.53 -13.86
N ALA A 163 -3.04 -8.43 -14.16
CA ALA A 163 -2.00 -9.08 -13.36
C ALA A 163 -1.94 -8.48 -11.94
N GLN A 164 -1.96 -7.15 -11.80
CA GLN A 164 -1.97 -6.50 -10.48
C GLN A 164 -3.31 -6.71 -9.74
N MET A 165 -4.45 -6.80 -10.46
CA MET A 165 -5.72 -7.19 -9.86
C MET A 165 -5.65 -8.60 -9.25
N GLN A 166 -5.03 -9.56 -9.95
CA GLN A 166 -4.84 -10.93 -9.44
C GLN A 166 -3.90 -10.96 -8.23
N ARG A 167 -2.82 -10.16 -8.25
CA ARG A 167 -1.91 -10.02 -7.09
C ARG A 167 -2.62 -9.44 -5.87
N LEU A 168 -3.44 -8.39 -6.04
CA LEU A 168 -4.24 -7.83 -4.95
C LEU A 168 -5.26 -8.84 -4.40
N LEU A 169 -5.89 -9.62 -5.27
CA LEU A 169 -6.82 -10.68 -4.88
C LEU A 169 -6.12 -11.78 -4.06
N GLN A 170 -4.92 -12.21 -4.50
CA GLN A 170 -4.10 -13.19 -3.78
C GLN A 170 -3.65 -12.65 -2.42
N PHE A 171 -3.21 -11.38 -2.38
CA PHE A 171 -2.82 -10.71 -1.16
C PHE A 171 -3.97 -10.67 -0.13
N GLY A 172 -5.16 -10.21 -0.53
CA GLY A 172 -6.33 -10.18 0.34
C GLY A 172 -6.76 -11.56 0.85
N ARG A 173 -6.72 -12.60 -0.02
CA ARG A 173 -6.98 -13.99 0.39
C ARG A 173 -5.92 -14.53 1.36
N GLY A 174 -4.65 -14.15 1.17
CA GLY A 174 -3.57 -14.50 2.07
C GLY A 174 -3.77 -13.94 3.47
N LEU A 175 -4.19 -12.67 3.56
CA LEU A 175 -4.52 -12.04 4.85
C LEU A 175 -5.65 -12.78 5.57
N SER A 176 -6.72 -13.15 4.86
CA SER A 176 -7.85 -13.89 5.46
C SER A 176 -7.47 -15.22 6.11
N ARG A 177 -6.39 -15.82 5.68
CA ARG A 177 -5.90 -17.12 6.22
C ARG A 177 -4.94 -16.96 7.39
N SER A 178 -4.44 -15.75 7.60
CA SER A 178 -3.43 -15.43 8.61
C SER A 178 -4.02 -14.75 9.83
N MET A 179 -5.27 -14.30 9.75
CA MET A 179 -6.08 -13.76 10.84
C MET A 179 -6.91 -14.85 11.50
#